data_a40150911e8f22fd45560f07b879e764
#
_entry.id   a40150911e8f22fd45560f07b879e764
#
_cell.length_a   1.000
_cell.length_b   1.000
_cell.length_c   1.000
_cell.angle_alpha   90.00
_cell.angle_beta   90.00
_cell.angle_gamma   90.00
#
_symmetry.space_group_name_H-M   'P 1'
#
loop_
_entity.id
_entity.type
_entity.pdbx_description
1 polymer ?
#
loop_
_entity_poly.entity_id
_entity_poly.type
_entity_poly.pdbx_seq_one_letter_code
_entity_poly.pdbx_strand_id
1 'polypeptide(L)'
;MPTAMRQAISPLSLLSLALPTALLAPLAQAAFIEDSSASLTTTNIYLNRDFREGTGQNKREEWGQGFLLDVRSGFTEGTVGVGLDAMGMLGVKLDSGGGRTGTDLLPVQDDGGTPDEFSRLGLTAKLKVSETELRYGSHVPELPVVKASDSRLLPQVFEGGLLTSSELDGLTFTGGRLDKVIDRASTNSEDMVLNSKNGRFASGITADHLDLAGLDYAFSKTVTGRYYFADLDDIYRQHFFGLQTKHPLGAGVLSSDLRLTISNDSGASKAGKIDNRALNGMVSYAISGHKFGLGYQDMSGDTGFAYL
;
A
#
# COMPACT_ATOMS: atom_id res chain seq x y z
N MET A 1 61.88 -34.55 -7.86
CA MET A 1 61.67 -33.39 -8.69
C MET A 1 60.18 -33.32 -9.04
N PRO A 2 59.36 -32.43 -8.45
CA PRO A 2 57.98 -32.25 -8.85
C PRO A 2 57.88 -31.04 -9.80
N THR A 3 57.22 -31.25 -10.91
CA THR A 3 56.98 -30.30 -11.99
C THR A 3 55.83 -29.35 -11.58
N ALA A 4 56.12 -28.06 -11.54
CA ALA A 4 55.14 -27.03 -11.23
C ALA A 4 54.22 -26.79 -12.45
N MET A 5 52.92 -27.00 -12.24
CA MET A 5 51.86 -26.68 -13.19
C MET A 5 51.43 -25.21 -13.04
N ARG A 6 51.80 -24.36 -14.00
CA ARG A 6 51.36 -22.98 -14.09
C ARG A 6 49.91 -22.96 -14.58
N GLN A 7 48.97 -22.53 -13.75
CA GLN A 7 47.62 -22.16 -14.20
C GLN A 7 47.65 -20.75 -14.83
N ALA A 8 47.19 -20.69 -16.06
CA ALA A 8 46.96 -19.45 -16.79
C ALA A 8 45.66 -18.82 -16.35
N ILE A 9 45.71 -17.62 -15.82
CA ILE A 9 44.56 -16.80 -15.48
C ILE A 9 44.11 -16.09 -16.78
N SER A 10 42.90 -16.44 -17.26
CA SER A 10 42.24 -15.74 -18.37
C SER A 10 41.75 -14.37 -17.93
N PRO A 11 41.92 -13.30 -18.71
CA PRO A 11 41.36 -12.01 -18.36
C PRO A 11 39.83 -12.02 -18.53
N LEU A 12 39.11 -11.69 -17.47
CA LEU A 12 37.69 -11.37 -17.52
C LEU A 12 37.47 -10.16 -18.42
N SER A 13 36.78 -10.36 -19.52
CA SER A 13 36.29 -9.30 -20.39
C SER A 13 35.22 -8.50 -19.64
N LEU A 14 35.56 -7.31 -19.18
CA LEU A 14 34.61 -6.30 -18.73
C LEU A 14 33.77 -5.86 -19.93
N LEU A 15 32.55 -6.41 -20.01
CA LEU A 15 31.53 -5.94 -20.94
C LEU A 15 31.02 -4.58 -20.40
N SER A 16 31.59 -3.50 -20.86
CA SER A 16 31.09 -2.16 -20.61
C SER A 16 29.74 -2.00 -21.33
N LEU A 17 28.66 -2.09 -20.59
CA LEU A 17 27.31 -1.71 -21.05
C LEU A 17 27.29 -0.19 -21.21
N ALA A 18 27.60 0.31 -22.43
CA ALA A 18 27.41 1.71 -22.78
C ALA A 18 25.90 1.99 -22.84
N LEU A 19 25.33 2.52 -21.76
CA LEU A 19 24.05 3.21 -21.82
C LEU A 19 24.21 4.39 -22.79
N PRO A 20 23.29 4.57 -23.77
CA PRO A 20 23.26 5.80 -24.53
C PRO A 20 22.87 6.92 -23.55
N THR A 21 23.83 7.80 -23.26
CA THR A 21 23.60 9.10 -22.64
C THR A 21 22.78 9.93 -23.65
N ALA A 22 21.47 9.82 -23.61
CA ALA A 22 20.59 10.79 -24.22
C ALA A 22 20.92 12.13 -23.55
N LEU A 23 21.40 13.08 -24.34
CA LEU A 23 21.58 14.47 -23.95
C LEU A 23 20.20 15.05 -23.59
N LEU A 24 19.76 14.87 -22.33
CA LEU A 24 18.64 15.59 -21.76
C LEU A 24 19.07 17.05 -21.65
N ALA A 25 18.33 17.95 -22.30
CA ALA A 25 18.61 19.36 -22.27
C ALA A 25 18.67 19.84 -20.79
N PRO A 26 19.64 20.72 -20.43
CA PRO A 26 19.88 21.11 -19.02
C PRO A 26 18.68 21.75 -18.33
N LEU A 27 17.72 22.29 -19.05
CA LEU A 27 16.47 22.85 -18.48
C LEU A 27 15.50 21.76 -18.01
N ALA A 28 15.37 20.64 -18.73
CA ALA A 28 14.52 19.53 -18.33
C ALA A 28 15.00 18.81 -17.04
N GLN A 29 16.30 18.93 -16.73
CA GLN A 29 16.85 18.42 -15.47
C GLN A 29 16.56 19.31 -14.26
N ALA A 30 16.36 20.62 -14.44
CA ALA A 30 16.13 21.53 -13.33
C ALA A 30 14.81 21.22 -12.62
N ALA A 31 13.70 21.18 -13.33
CA ALA A 31 12.37 20.87 -12.74
C ALA A 31 12.32 19.45 -12.15
N PHE A 32 12.96 18.47 -12.80
CA PHE A 32 13.03 17.10 -12.27
C PHE A 32 13.70 17.03 -10.89
N ILE A 33 14.72 17.83 -10.62
CA ILE A 33 15.46 17.86 -9.35
C ILE A 33 14.82 18.86 -8.38
N GLU A 34 14.49 20.07 -8.83
CA GLU A 34 13.95 21.14 -7.98
C GLU A 34 12.60 20.79 -7.35
N ASP A 35 11.74 20.06 -8.08
CA ASP A 35 10.45 19.58 -7.59
C ASP A 35 10.55 18.22 -6.88
N SER A 36 11.76 17.68 -6.70
CA SER A 36 11.96 16.44 -5.98
C SER A 36 11.81 16.63 -4.48
N SER A 37 11.33 15.60 -3.82
CA SER A 37 11.20 15.55 -2.36
C SER A 37 11.74 14.24 -1.81
N ALA A 38 12.26 14.29 -0.59
CA ALA A 38 12.66 13.11 0.15
C ALA A 38 12.16 13.19 1.59
N SER A 39 11.62 12.10 2.10
CA SER A 39 11.21 11.97 3.49
C SER A 39 11.72 10.69 4.09
N LEU A 40 12.11 10.75 5.37
CA LEU A 40 12.50 9.60 6.16
C LEU A 40 11.50 9.44 7.31
N THR A 41 10.78 8.33 7.31
CA THR A 41 9.91 7.93 8.41
C THR A 41 10.59 6.84 9.23
N THR A 42 10.56 6.98 10.54
CA THR A 42 11.09 5.98 11.48
C THR A 42 9.97 5.47 12.37
N THR A 43 9.88 4.15 12.53
CA THR A 43 8.83 3.49 13.30
C THR A 43 9.46 2.54 14.31
N ASN A 44 9.18 2.74 15.60
CA ASN A 44 9.63 1.84 16.67
C ASN A 44 8.41 1.15 17.28
N ILE A 45 8.37 -0.18 17.25
CA ILE A 45 7.26 -0.95 17.78
C ILE A 45 7.77 -2.07 18.67
N TYR A 46 7.20 -2.15 19.86
CA TYR A 46 7.26 -3.31 20.74
C TYR A 46 5.88 -3.94 20.85
N LEU A 47 5.77 -5.22 20.49
CA LEU A 47 4.54 -6.01 20.58
C LEU A 47 4.73 -7.17 21.55
N ASN A 48 3.81 -7.29 22.50
CA ASN A 48 3.74 -8.43 23.41
C ASN A 48 2.29 -8.92 23.48
N ARG A 49 2.12 -10.22 23.21
CA ARG A 49 0.84 -10.94 23.39
C ARG A 49 1.10 -12.16 24.25
N ASP A 50 0.46 -12.23 25.38
CA ASP A 50 0.45 -13.38 26.28
C ASP A 50 -0.81 -14.22 26.04
N PHE A 51 -0.60 -15.49 25.67
CA PHE A 51 -1.68 -16.47 25.46
C PHE A 51 -1.79 -17.35 26.70
N ARG A 52 -2.71 -17.01 27.57
CA ARG A 52 -2.89 -17.68 28.86
C ARG A 52 -3.46 -19.09 28.76
N GLU A 53 -4.08 -19.42 27.61
CA GLU A 53 -4.76 -20.68 27.38
C GLU A 53 -4.37 -21.24 26.00
N GLY A 54 -4.34 -22.57 25.89
CA GLY A 54 -4.03 -23.29 24.65
C GLY A 54 -2.75 -24.13 24.73
N THR A 55 -2.57 -25.02 23.77
CA THR A 55 -1.42 -25.95 23.68
C THR A 55 -0.28 -25.47 22.81
N GLY A 56 -0.44 -24.28 22.18
CA GLY A 56 0.55 -23.72 21.26
C GLY A 56 1.56 -22.81 21.97
N GLN A 57 2.09 -21.88 21.18
CA GLN A 57 3.00 -20.85 21.67
C GLN A 57 2.33 -20.00 22.76
N ASN A 58 2.94 -19.87 23.93
CA ASN A 58 2.35 -19.20 25.09
C ASN A 58 2.47 -17.67 25.02
N LYS A 59 3.39 -17.13 24.23
CA LYS A 59 3.48 -15.68 23.99
C LYS A 59 4.08 -15.38 22.61
N ARG A 60 3.78 -14.17 22.12
CA ARG A 60 4.50 -13.54 21.01
C ARG A 60 5.04 -12.22 21.50
N GLU A 61 6.34 -12.00 21.29
CA GLU A 61 7.03 -10.82 21.80
C GLU A 61 8.14 -10.45 20.84
N GLU A 62 7.98 -9.29 20.20
CA GLU A 62 8.91 -8.80 19.21
C GLU A 62 9.07 -7.30 19.36
N TRP A 63 10.29 -6.83 19.20
CA TRP A 63 10.66 -5.42 19.19
C TRP A 63 11.50 -5.13 17.97
N GLY A 64 11.11 -4.09 17.23
CA GLY A 64 11.79 -3.72 16.00
C GLY A 64 11.78 -2.23 15.72
N GLN A 65 12.69 -1.84 14.84
CA GLN A 65 12.84 -0.50 14.31
C GLN A 65 12.69 -0.53 12.81
N GLY A 66 11.79 0.28 12.26
CA GLY A 66 11.58 0.48 10.82
C GLY A 66 12.15 1.82 10.36
N PHE A 67 12.64 1.84 9.12
CA PHE A 67 13.05 3.03 8.39
C PHE A 67 12.41 2.97 6.99
N LEU A 68 11.72 4.03 6.59
CA LEU A 68 11.15 4.22 5.26
C LEU A 68 11.69 5.52 4.68
N LEU A 69 12.55 5.43 3.68
CA LEU A 69 13.00 6.55 2.85
C LEU A 69 12.13 6.60 1.60
N ASP A 70 11.33 7.64 1.45
CA ASP A 70 10.50 7.91 0.28
C ASP A 70 11.10 9.08 -0.49
N VAL A 71 11.55 8.83 -1.72
CA VAL A 71 12.14 9.81 -2.64
C VAL A 71 11.22 9.93 -3.85
N ARG A 72 10.73 11.12 -4.11
CA ARG A 72 9.86 11.42 -5.24
C ARG A 72 10.52 12.44 -6.13
N SER A 73 10.74 12.09 -7.40
CA SER A 73 11.23 13.07 -8.37
C SER A 73 10.12 14.05 -8.77
N GLY A 74 10.50 15.23 -9.26
CA GLY A 74 9.65 16.02 -10.14
C GLY A 74 9.42 15.32 -11.47
N PHE A 75 8.88 16.06 -12.45
CA PHE A 75 8.72 15.60 -13.82
C PHE A 75 9.68 16.38 -14.75
N THR A 76 10.12 15.72 -15.81
CA THR A 76 10.81 16.45 -16.89
C THR A 76 9.87 17.44 -17.55
N GLU A 77 10.41 18.56 -18.02
CA GLU A 77 9.64 19.54 -18.78
C GLU A 77 9.22 18.98 -20.16
N GLY A 78 8.08 19.46 -20.67
CA GLY A 78 7.55 19.09 -21.97
C GLY A 78 6.07 18.70 -21.92
N THR A 79 5.50 18.35 -23.08
CA THR A 79 4.10 17.90 -23.18
C THR A 79 3.88 16.59 -22.44
N VAL A 80 4.90 15.75 -22.35
CA VAL A 80 4.94 14.51 -21.59
C VAL A 80 6.06 14.62 -20.57
N GLY A 81 5.70 14.75 -19.31
CA GLY A 81 6.64 14.70 -18.19
C GLY A 81 6.94 13.26 -17.79
N VAL A 82 8.20 12.97 -17.52
CA VAL A 82 8.66 11.66 -17.00
C VAL A 82 9.22 11.86 -15.60
N GLY A 83 8.93 10.94 -14.68
CA GLY A 83 9.46 10.95 -13.32
C GLY A 83 9.76 9.55 -12.82
N LEU A 84 10.48 9.46 -11.69
CA LEU A 84 10.84 8.22 -11.03
C LEU A 84 10.82 8.41 -9.52
N ASP A 85 10.04 7.60 -8.83
CA ASP A 85 10.02 7.55 -7.36
C ASP A 85 10.76 6.30 -6.88
N ALA A 86 11.32 6.39 -5.66
CA ALA A 86 11.99 5.26 -5.01
C ALA A 86 11.62 5.20 -3.52
N MET A 87 11.29 4.01 -3.02
CA MET A 87 11.05 3.72 -1.62
C MET A 87 12.09 2.73 -1.10
N GLY A 88 13.01 3.20 -0.24
CA GLY A 88 13.92 2.33 0.50
C GLY A 88 13.33 1.98 1.86
N MET A 89 13.23 0.69 2.19
CA MET A 89 12.65 0.21 3.42
C MET A 89 13.60 -0.73 4.13
N LEU A 90 13.79 -0.51 5.44
CA LEU A 90 14.64 -1.34 6.29
C LEU A 90 13.93 -1.59 7.62
N GLY A 91 13.75 -2.85 7.97
CA GLY A 91 13.32 -3.29 9.30
C GLY A 91 14.48 -3.94 10.04
N VAL A 92 14.73 -3.54 11.27
CA VAL A 92 15.78 -4.04 12.13
C VAL A 92 15.17 -4.66 13.38
N LYS A 93 15.57 -5.89 13.69
CA LYS A 93 15.20 -6.57 14.93
C LYS A 93 15.97 -5.97 16.09
N LEU A 94 15.26 -5.53 17.12
CA LEU A 94 15.84 -5.11 18.39
C LEU A 94 15.75 -6.23 19.43
N ASP A 95 14.62 -6.96 19.46
CA ASP A 95 14.44 -8.17 20.25
C ASP A 95 13.38 -9.09 19.64
N SER A 96 13.67 -10.39 19.60
CA SER A 96 12.77 -11.48 19.24
C SER A 96 13.51 -12.80 19.49
N GLY A 97 12.87 -13.94 19.19
CA GLY A 97 13.53 -15.24 19.27
C GLY A 97 12.58 -16.41 19.12
N GLY A 98 13.13 -17.61 19.03
CA GLY A 98 12.34 -18.84 18.91
C GLY A 98 11.29 -18.94 20.01
N GLY A 99 10.06 -19.30 19.62
CA GLY A 99 8.91 -19.38 20.53
C GLY A 99 8.26 -18.05 20.90
N ARG A 100 8.76 -16.90 20.37
CA ARG A 100 8.19 -15.56 20.60
C ARG A 100 7.77 -14.83 19.32
N THR A 101 8.01 -15.41 18.16
CA THR A 101 7.76 -14.86 16.82
C THR A 101 6.29 -14.85 16.41
N GLY A 102 5.96 -14.23 15.28
CA GLY A 102 4.65 -14.30 14.62
C GLY A 102 3.68 -13.19 15.01
N THR A 103 4.19 -11.98 15.33
CA THR A 103 3.36 -10.79 15.49
C THR A 103 3.10 -10.06 14.17
N ASP A 104 3.68 -10.54 13.05
CA ASP A 104 3.80 -9.85 11.76
C ASP A 104 4.64 -8.55 11.84
N LEU A 105 5.46 -8.39 12.88
CA LEU A 105 6.39 -7.26 13.02
C LEU A 105 7.69 -7.53 12.27
N LEU A 106 8.20 -8.76 12.40
CA LEU A 106 9.42 -9.26 11.78
C LEU A 106 9.10 -10.50 10.93
N PRO A 107 9.84 -10.76 9.85
CA PRO A 107 9.71 -12.00 9.09
C PRO A 107 9.98 -13.22 9.98
N VAL A 108 9.28 -14.32 9.73
CA VAL A 108 9.53 -15.60 10.39
C VAL A 108 10.24 -16.52 9.41
N GLN A 109 11.40 -17.06 9.82
CA GLN A 109 12.20 -18.01 9.06
C GLN A 109 11.71 -19.45 9.29
N ASP A 110 12.15 -20.39 8.43
CA ASP A 110 11.75 -21.80 8.50
C ASP A 110 12.13 -22.49 9.82
N ASP A 111 13.18 -22.00 10.51
CA ASP A 111 13.59 -22.46 11.84
C ASP A 111 12.75 -21.89 12.98
N GLY A 112 11.76 -21.04 12.66
CA GLY A 112 10.91 -20.34 13.63
C GLY A 112 11.54 -19.12 14.27
N GLY A 113 12.75 -18.74 13.85
CA GLY A 113 13.44 -17.51 14.24
C GLY A 113 13.04 -16.30 13.40
N THR A 114 13.73 -15.18 13.62
CA THR A 114 13.60 -13.95 12.81
C THR A 114 14.99 -13.48 12.36
N PRO A 115 15.14 -12.95 11.14
CA PRO A 115 16.40 -12.34 10.70
C PRO A 115 16.70 -11.09 11.52
N ASP A 116 17.97 -10.67 11.56
CA ASP A 116 18.37 -9.45 12.27
C ASP A 116 17.88 -8.19 11.56
N GLU A 117 17.75 -8.26 10.24
CA GLU A 117 17.23 -7.20 9.39
C GLU A 117 16.49 -7.77 8.17
N PHE A 118 15.63 -6.96 7.60
CA PHE A 118 14.99 -7.22 6.30
C PHE A 118 14.78 -5.90 5.56
N SER A 119 14.96 -5.90 4.24
CA SER A 119 14.91 -4.67 3.46
C SER A 119 14.23 -4.86 2.12
N ARG A 120 13.71 -3.77 1.57
CA ARG A 120 13.04 -3.72 0.27
C ARG A 120 13.38 -2.42 -0.44
N LEU A 121 13.40 -2.47 -1.77
CA LEU A 121 13.48 -1.30 -2.64
C LEU A 121 12.29 -1.34 -3.59
N GLY A 122 11.42 -0.35 -3.51
CA GLY A 122 10.33 -0.11 -4.46
C GLY A 122 10.71 1.00 -5.43
N LEU A 123 10.43 0.82 -6.70
CA LEU A 123 10.60 1.85 -7.75
C LEU A 123 9.27 2.08 -8.44
N THR A 124 9.00 3.34 -8.84
CA THR A 124 7.78 3.71 -9.56
C THR A 124 8.11 4.69 -10.67
N ALA A 125 7.95 4.25 -11.92
CA ALA A 125 8.01 5.12 -13.08
C ALA A 125 6.72 5.95 -13.17
N LYS A 126 6.85 7.23 -13.55
CA LYS A 126 5.74 8.18 -13.66
C LYS A 126 5.73 8.82 -15.05
N LEU A 127 4.53 8.95 -15.62
CA LEU A 127 4.27 9.74 -16.82
C LEU A 127 3.16 10.74 -16.51
N LYS A 128 3.35 12.00 -16.89
CA LYS A 128 2.35 13.07 -16.72
C LYS A 128 2.10 13.75 -18.06
N VAL A 129 0.81 13.91 -18.38
CA VAL A 129 0.32 14.72 -19.50
C VAL A 129 -0.81 15.58 -18.97
N SER A 130 -0.66 16.91 -19.01
CA SER A 130 -1.61 17.83 -18.41
C SER A 130 -1.88 17.49 -16.93
N GLU A 131 -3.11 17.26 -16.52
CA GLU A 131 -3.50 16.86 -15.16
C GLU A 131 -3.76 15.34 -15.06
N THR A 132 -3.19 14.54 -15.98
CA THR A 132 -3.27 13.09 -15.98
C THR A 132 -1.90 12.49 -15.69
N GLU A 133 -1.82 11.66 -14.67
CA GLU A 133 -0.61 10.96 -14.22
C GLU A 133 -0.82 9.44 -14.25
N LEU A 134 0.10 8.73 -14.92
CA LEU A 134 0.23 7.27 -14.87
C LEU A 134 1.45 6.92 -14.03
N ARG A 135 1.28 6.02 -13.07
CA ARG A 135 2.34 5.48 -12.22
C ARG A 135 2.39 3.97 -12.38
N TYR A 136 3.58 3.42 -12.63
CA TYR A 136 3.78 1.97 -12.73
C TYR A 136 4.96 1.53 -11.87
N GLY A 137 4.73 0.59 -10.99
CA GLY A 137 5.73 0.08 -10.04
C GLY A 137 5.15 -0.17 -8.65
N SER A 138 5.86 0.26 -7.62
CA SER A 138 5.52 0.03 -6.20
C SER A 138 4.66 1.15 -5.64
N HIS A 139 3.55 0.80 -4.98
CA HIS A 139 2.56 1.72 -4.43
C HIS A 139 2.24 1.38 -2.97
N VAL A 140 1.94 2.41 -2.19
CA VAL A 140 1.27 2.30 -0.88
C VAL A 140 -0.10 2.97 -1.03
N PRO A 141 -1.12 2.26 -1.58
CA PRO A 141 -2.41 2.88 -1.89
C PRO A 141 -3.19 3.22 -0.63
N GLU A 142 -3.90 4.36 -0.69
CA GLU A 142 -4.89 4.80 0.31
C GLU A 142 -6.23 5.09 -0.37
N LEU A 143 -6.76 4.10 -1.09
CA LEU A 143 -8.04 4.21 -1.79
C LEU A 143 -9.15 3.51 -0.99
N PRO A 144 -10.41 3.92 -1.17
CA PRO A 144 -11.53 3.33 -0.42
C PRO A 144 -11.69 1.81 -0.57
N VAL A 145 -11.24 1.25 -1.69
CA VAL A 145 -11.36 -0.17 -2.04
C VAL A 145 -10.03 -0.94 -1.90
N VAL A 146 -8.91 -0.25 -1.74
CA VAL A 146 -7.61 -0.85 -1.41
C VAL A 146 -6.80 0.12 -0.57
N LYS A 147 -6.51 -0.29 0.66
CA LYS A 147 -5.67 0.48 1.58
C LYS A 147 -4.53 -0.38 2.08
N ALA A 148 -3.31 0.04 1.80
CA ALA A 148 -2.12 -0.60 2.34
C ALA A 148 -2.11 -0.55 3.87
N SER A 149 -1.76 -1.66 4.50
CA SER A 149 -1.60 -1.69 5.95
C SER A 149 -0.25 -1.10 6.35
N ASP A 150 -0.27 -0.12 7.27
CA ASP A 150 0.90 0.56 7.85
C ASP A 150 1.08 0.26 9.35
N SER A 151 0.39 -0.76 9.86
CA SER A 151 0.30 -1.06 11.29
C SER A 151 1.51 -1.84 11.85
N ARG A 152 2.65 -1.86 11.15
CA ARG A 152 3.90 -2.54 11.53
C ARG A 152 5.10 -1.64 11.22
N LEU A 153 6.33 -2.21 11.25
CA LEU A 153 7.57 -1.47 10.99
C LEU A 153 7.61 -0.87 9.60
N LEU A 154 7.18 -1.64 8.61
CA LEU A 154 7.13 -1.25 7.22
C LEU A 154 5.70 -1.38 6.69
N PRO A 155 5.26 -0.52 5.75
CA PRO A 155 3.94 -0.62 5.16
C PRO A 155 3.84 -1.84 4.24
N GLN A 156 2.63 -2.33 4.00
CA GLN A 156 2.31 -3.19 2.88
C GLN A 156 2.51 -2.42 1.58
N VAL A 157 3.07 -3.06 0.56
CA VAL A 157 3.33 -2.45 -0.76
C VAL A 157 2.61 -3.27 -1.82
N PHE A 158 1.97 -2.58 -2.75
CA PHE A 158 1.36 -3.19 -3.93
C PHE A 158 2.16 -2.82 -5.17
N GLU A 159 2.21 -3.71 -6.15
CA GLU A 159 2.88 -3.48 -7.42
C GLU A 159 1.87 -3.51 -8.56
N GLY A 160 2.00 -2.59 -9.53
CA GLY A 160 1.09 -2.49 -10.66
C GLY A 160 1.06 -1.12 -11.28
N GLY A 161 -0.04 -0.79 -11.96
CA GLY A 161 -0.25 0.48 -12.64
C GLY A 161 -1.48 1.23 -12.12
N LEU A 162 -1.30 2.50 -11.79
CA LEU A 162 -2.38 3.42 -11.37
C LEU A 162 -2.35 4.68 -12.23
N LEU A 163 -3.52 5.08 -12.72
CA LEU A 163 -3.76 6.33 -13.44
C LEU A 163 -4.64 7.22 -12.59
N THR A 164 -4.26 8.49 -12.45
CA THR A 164 -5.08 9.53 -11.84
C THR A 164 -5.24 10.68 -12.83
N SER A 165 -6.45 11.20 -13.01
CA SER A 165 -6.75 12.31 -13.92
C SER A 165 -7.66 13.32 -13.24
N SER A 166 -7.29 14.61 -13.31
CA SER A 166 -8.07 15.75 -12.82
C SER A 166 -8.32 16.79 -13.91
N GLU A 167 -8.49 16.34 -15.15
CA GLU A 167 -8.74 17.20 -16.33
C GLU A 167 -10.07 17.97 -16.27
N LEU A 168 -11.01 17.49 -15.47
CA LEU A 168 -12.33 18.12 -15.31
C LEU A 168 -12.42 18.76 -13.93
N ASP A 169 -12.87 20.03 -13.92
CA ASP A 169 -13.02 20.79 -12.69
C ASP A 169 -13.86 20.06 -11.63
N GLY A 170 -13.32 19.90 -10.45
CA GLY A 170 -13.96 19.24 -9.32
C GLY A 170 -14.05 17.72 -9.43
N LEU A 171 -13.58 17.09 -10.51
CA LEU A 171 -13.61 15.65 -10.73
C LEU A 171 -12.18 15.09 -10.75
N THR A 172 -11.93 14.11 -9.90
CA THR A 172 -10.73 13.28 -9.97
C THR A 172 -11.13 11.85 -10.28
N PHE A 173 -10.61 11.31 -11.37
CA PHE A 173 -10.68 9.89 -11.71
C PHE A 173 -9.43 9.17 -11.23
N THR A 174 -9.59 7.97 -10.68
CA THR A 174 -8.49 7.05 -10.38
C THR A 174 -8.84 5.67 -10.90
N GLY A 175 -7.92 5.01 -11.60
CA GLY A 175 -8.14 3.65 -12.10
C GLY A 175 -6.84 2.92 -12.31
N GLY A 176 -6.89 1.60 -12.35
CA GLY A 176 -5.70 0.80 -12.59
C GLY A 176 -5.83 -0.65 -12.18
N ARG A 177 -4.69 -1.31 -12.24
CA ARG A 177 -4.52 -2.71 -11.87
C ARG A 177 -3.30 -2.86 -10.97
N LEU A 178 -3.48 -3.61 -9.89
CA LEU A 178 -2.43 -4.06 -8.99
C LEU A 178 -2.28 -5.57 -9.17
N ASP A 179 -1.05 -6.03 -9.38
CA ASP A 179 -0.77 -7.43 -9.75
C ASP A 179 -0.13 -8.22 -8.62
N LYS A 180 0.59 -7.56 -7.71
CA LYS A 180 1.33 -8.19 -6.62
C LYS A 180 1.22 -7.40 -5.33
N VAL A 181 1.54 -8.07 -4.24
CA VAL A 181 1.66 -7.49 -2.90
C VAL A 181 2.94 -7.94 -2.21
N ILE A 182 3.56 -7.05 -1.47
CA ILE A 182 4.63 -7.36 -0.53
C ILE A 182 4.08 -7.06 0.86
N ASP A 183 3.91 -8.09 1.68
CA ASP A 183 3.33 -7.90 3.02
C ASP A 183 4.32 -7.21 3.96
N ARG A 184 3.83 -6.67 5.07
CA ARG A 184 4.55 -5.83 6.04
C ARG A 184 5.83 -6.46 6.58
N ALA A 185 5.81 -7.75 6.86
CA ALA A 185 6.93 -8.54 7.36
C ALA A 185 7.46 -9.53 6.30
N SER A 186 7.50 -9.11 5.02
CA SER A 186 8.02 -9.91 3.92
C SER A 186 8.94 -9.09 3.03
N THR A 187 9.85 -9.75 2.32
CA THR A 187 10.67 -9.18 1.25
C THR A 187 10.23 -9.68 -0.13
N ASN A 188 9.27 -10.61 -0.16
CA ASN A 188 8.82 -11.26 -1.38
C ASN A 188 7.63 -10.52 -1.99
N SER A 189 7.64 -10.38 -3.31
CA SER A 189 6.49 -9.99 -4.11
C SER A 189 5.67 -11.24 -4.40
N GLU A 190 4.42 -11.25 -3.92
CA GLU A 190 3.54 -12.42 -3.93
C GLU A 190 2.19 -12.08 -4.57
N ASP A 191 1.41 -13.11 -4.91
CA ASP A 191 0.02 -12.93 -5.33
C ASP A 191 -0.81 -12.36 -4.17
N MET A 192 -1.84 -11.59 -4.51
CA MET A 192 -2.70 -11.00 -3.49
C MET A 192 -3.52 -12.08 -2.79
N VAL A 193 -3.55 -12.02 -1.46
CA VAL A 193 -4.26 -12.98 -0.61
C VAL A 193 -5.41 -12.29 0.10
N LEU A 194 -6.62 -12.84 -0.06
CA LEU A 194 -7.78 -12.40 0.72
C LEU A 194 -7.52 -12.62 2.21
N ASN A 195 -7.76 -11.60 3.04
CA ASN A 195 -7.64 -11.74 4.48
C ASN A 195 -8.67 -12.72 5.03
N SER A 196 -8.21 -13.93 5.37
CA SER A 196 -9.03 -15.03 5.89
C SER A 196 -8.90 -15.22 7.42
N LYS A 197 -8.31 -14.25 8.13
CA LYS A 197 -8.14 -14.32 9.59
C LYS A 197 -9.48 -14.59 10.26
N ASN A 198 -9.46 -15.48 11.26
CA ASN A 198 -10.62 -15.92 12.02
C ASN A 198 -11.61 -16.83 11.25
N GLY A 199 -11.17 -17.49 10.19
CA GLY A 199 -12.00 -18.49 9.47
C GLY A 199 -13.18 -17.90 8.70
N ARG A 200 -13.14 -16.59 8.36
CA ARG A 200 -14.21 -15.92 7.61
C ARG A 200 -14.33 -16.41 6.18
N PHE A 201 -13.20 -16.70 5.55
CA PHE A 201 -13.07 -17.15 4.17
C PHE A 201 -12.09 -18.31 4.09
N ALA A 202 -12.08 -19.04 3.00
CA ALA A 202 -11.07 -20.05 2.75
C ALA A 202 -9.65 -19.43 2.83
N SER A 203 -8.73 -20.10 3.53
CA SER A 203 -7.36 -19.61 3.71
C SER A 203 -6.49 -19.93 2.51
N GLY A 204 -5.50 -19.08 2.24
CA GLY A 204 -4.52 -19.30 1.17
C GLY A 204 -5.09 -19.14 -0.24
N ILE A 205 -6.25 -18.50 -0.38
CA ILE A 205 -6.81 -18.18 -1.70
C ILE A 205 -6.13 -16.94 -2.24
N THR A 206 -5.54 -17.07 -3.42
CA THR A 206 -4.82 -16.01 -4.12
C THR A 206 -5.60 -15.49 -5.32
N ALA A 207 -5.37 -14.22 -5.65
CA ALA A 207 -5.82 -13.57 -6.86
C ALA A 207 -4.63 -13.07 -7.67
N ASP A 208 -4.73 -13.16 -8.99
CA ASP A 208 -3.69 -12.71 -9.90
C ASP A 208 -3.60 -11.19 -9.95
N HIS A 209 -4.74 -10.49 -9.80
CA HIS A 209 -4.79 -9.02 -9.84
C HIS A 209 -6.02 -8.45 -9.13
N LEU A 210 -5.93 -7.16 -8.84
CA LEU A 210 -7.02 -6.30 -8.41
C LEU A 210 -7.22 -5.19 -9.44
N ASP A 211 -8.35 -5.19 -10.14
CA ASP A 211 -8.78 -4.06 -10.98
C ASP A 211 -9.56 -3.06 -10.15
N LEU A 212 -9.31 -1.77 -10.35
CA LEU A 212 -10.03 -0.72 -9.65
C LEU A 212 -10.32 0.49 -10.54
N ALA A 213 -11.43 1.15 -10.27
CA ALA A 213 -11.79 2.44 -10.85
C ALA A 213 -12.59 3.26 -9.83
N GLY A 214 -12.38 4.56 -9.80
CA GLY A 214 -13.09 5.43 -8.88
C GLY A 214 -13.15 6.88 -9.32
N LEU A 215 -14.07 7.60 -8.69
CA LEU A 215 -14.34 9.02 -8.91
C LEU A 215 -14.49 9.72 -7.57
N ASP A 216 -13.80 10.83 -7.41
CA ASP A 216 -14.04 11.82 -6.36
C ASP A 216 -14.61 13.08 -7.04
N TYR A 217 -15.81 13.53 -6.64
CA TYR A 217 -16.44 14.71 -7.21
C TYR A 217 -16.78 15.75 -6.13
N ALA A 218 -16.20 16.93 -6.28
CA ALA A 218 -16.49 18.08 -5.43
C ALA A 218 -17.74 18.81 -5.94
N PHE A 219 -18.93 18.46 -5.42
CA PHE A 219 -20.19 19.17 -5.72
C PHE A 219 -20.13 20.65 -5.32
N SER A 220 -19.35 20.95 -4.28
CA SER A 220 -19.06 22.30 -3.81
C SER A 220 -17.79 22.30 -2.97
N LYS A 221 -17.36 23.47 -2.48
CA LYS A 221 -16.22 23.57 -1.55
C LYS A 221 -16.43 22.85 -0.21
N THR A 222 -17.66 22.44 0.07
CA THR A 222 -18.05 21.82 1.35
C THR A 222 -18.66 20.44 1.23
N VAL A 223 -18.86 19.92 0.01
CA VAL A 223 -19.49 18.61 -0.24
C VAL A 223 -18.71 17.86 -1.31
N THR A 224 -18.22 16.67 -0.97
CA THR A 224 -17.54 15.76 -1.89
C THR A 224 -18.24 14.41 -1.88
N GLY A 225 -18.59 13.90 -3.05
CA GLY A 225 -19.06 12.55 -3.28
C GLY A 225 -17.93 11.67 -3.82
N ARG A 226 -17.96 10.39 -3.49
CA ARG A 226 -16.97 9.41 -3.90
C ARG A 226 -17.65 8.13 -4.36
N TYR A 227 -17.19 7.56 -5.44
CA TYR A 227 -17.57 6.22 -5.86
C TYR A 227 -16.33 5.46 -6.28
N TYR A 228 -16.17 4.23 -5.78
CA TYR A 228 -15.09 3.34 -6.19
C TYR A 228 -15.63 1.95 -6.44
N PHE A 229 -15.05 1.28 -7.41
CA PHE A 229 -15.26 -0.11 -7.75
C PHE A 229 -13.93 -0.84 -7.68
N ALA A 230 -13.93 -2.07 -7.19
CA ALA A 230 -12.81 -3.00 -7.29
C ALA A 230 -13.31 -4.40 -7.60
N ASP A 231 -12.52 -5.14 -8.38
CA ASP A 231 -12.70 -6.56 -8.69
C ASP A 231 -11.40 -7.29 -8.37
N LEU A 232 -11.40 -8.08 -7.29
CA LEU A 232 -10.31 -8.98 -6.96
C LEU A 232 -10.56 -10.30 -7.70
N ASP A 233 -9.68 -10.62 -8.64
CA ASP A 233 -9.84 -11.68 -9.63
C ASP A 233 -10.35 -13.00 -9.05
N ASP A 234 -11.52 -13.44 -9.56
CA ASP A 234 -12.20 -14.67 -9.16
C ASP A 234 -12.58 -14.78 -7.67
N ILE A 235 -12.52 -13.68 -6.92
CA ILE A 235 -12.79 -13.67 -5.48
C ILE A 235 -13.96 -12.77 -5.14
N TYR A 236 -13.84 -11.44 -5.32
CA TYR A 236 -14.94 -10.51 -5.00
C TYR A 236 -14.97 -9.26 -5.86
N ARG A 237 -16.17 -8.67 -5.95
CA ARG A 237 -16.42 -7.29 -6.39
C ARG A 237 -16.85 -6.44 -5.22
N GLN A 238 -16.36 -5.21 -5.20
CA GLN A 238 -16.68 -4.25 -4.16
C GLN A 238 -17.06 -2.91 -4.76
N HIS A 239 -18.18 -2.35 -4.29
CA HIS A 239 -18.66 -1.01 -4.60
C HIS A 239 -18.57 -0.17 -3.33
N PHE A 240 -17.94 0.96 -3.40
CA PHE A 240 -17.85 1.95 -2.33
C PHE A 240 -18.54 3.23 -2.74
N PHE A 241 -19.38 3.75 -1.85
CA PHE A 241 -20.03 5.06 -1.96
C PHE A 241 -19.65 5.87 -0.74
N GLY A 242 -19.17 7.10 -0.94
CA GLY A 242 -18.80 8.03 0.11
C GLY A 242 -19.44 9.39 -0.08
N LEU A 243 -19.83 10.03 1.01
CA LEU A 243 -20.26 11.43 1.04
C LEU A 243 -19.59 12.12 2.22
N GLN A 244 -18.78 13.12 1.91
CA GLN A 244 -18.09 13.93 2.90
C GLN A 244 -18.61 15.35 2.85
N THR A 245 -18.88 15.92 4.04
CA THR A 245 -19.27 17.33 4.16
C THR A 245 -18.43 18.05 5.18
N LYS A 246 -18.23 19.36 4.98
CA LYS A 246 -17.50 20.23 5.90
C LYS A 246 -18.08 21.64 5.84
N HIS A 247 -18.90 22.00 6.83
CA HIS A 247 -19.60 23.26 6.86
C HIS A 247 -19.17 24.11 8.06
N PRO A 248 -18.83 25.38 7.88
CA PRO A 248 -18.73 26.33 8.99
C PRO A 248 -20.06 26.38 9.76
N LEU A 249 -20.01 26.27 11.08
CA LEU A 249 -21.19 26.36 11.96
C LEU A 249 -20.82 27.12 13.22
N GLY A 250 -21.34 28.33 13.34
CA GLY A 250 -20.97 29.24 14.43
C GLY A 250 -19.47 29.53 14.44
N ALA A 251 -18.80 29.36 15.58
CA ALA A 251 -17.37 29.55 15.74
C ALA A 251 -16.54 28.29 15.36
N GLY A 252 -17.17 27.23 14.89
CA GLY A 252 -16.53 25.96 14.61
C GLY A 252 -16.86 25.41 13.21
N VAL A 253 -16.52 24.13 12.98
CA VAL A 253 -16.75 23.42 11.74
C VAL A 253 -17.44 22.11 12.04
N LEU A 254 -18.62 21.90 11.43
CA LEU A 254 -19.32 20.64 11.41
C LEU A 254 -18.86 19.83 10.19
N SER A 255 -18.46 18.59 10.42
CA SER A 255 -18.05 17.65 9.35
C SER A 255 -18.83 16.37 9.45
N SER A 256 -19.18 15.77 8.31
CA SER A 256 -19.72 14.42 8.23
C SER A 256 -18.95 13.57 7.21
N ASP A 257 -18.87 12.27 7.47
CA ASP A 257 -18.30 11.26 6.58
C ASP A 257 -19.23 10.04 6.62
N LEU A 258 -19.93 9.80 5.51
CA LEU A 258 -20.83 8.66 5.34
C LEU A 258 -20.23 7.73 4.29
N ARG A 259 -20.21 6.44 4.57
CA ARG A 259 -19.62 5.42 3.70
C ARG A 259 -20.52 4.20 3.64
N LEU A 260 -20.79 3.72 2.43
CA LEU A 260 -21.45 2.44 2.18
C LEU A 260 -20.54 1.59 1.30
N THR A 261 -20.20 0.40 1.76
CA THR A 261 -19.48 -0.59 0.98
C THR A 261 -20.35 -1.81 0.77
N ILE A 262 -20.43 -2.29 -0.47
CA ILE A 262 -21.18 -3.50 -0.85
C ILE A 262 -20.18 -4.44 -1.52
N SER A 263 -20.06 -5.66 -0.98
CA SER A 263 -19.13 -6.68 -1.47
C SER A 263 -19.89 -7.95 -1.79
N ASN A 264 -19.65 -8.50 -2.98
CA ASN A 264 -20.20 -9.76 -3.43
C ASN A 264 -19.10 -10.64 -4.03
N ASP A 265 -19.26 -11.94 -4.03
CA ASP A 265 -18.34 -12.83 -4.74
C ASP A 265 -18.35 -12.57 -6.25
N SER A 266 -17.26 -12.92 -6.91
CA SER A 266 -16.99 -12.63 -8.32
C SER A 266 -16.30 -13.80 -8.99
N GLY A 267 -16.51 -13.93 -10.30
CA GLY A 267 -15.86 -14.94 -11.14
C GLY A 267 -16.10 -16.36 -10.63
N ALA A 268 -15.02 -17.11 -10.41
CA ALA A 268 -15.06 -18.49 -9.90
C ALA A 268 -15.39 -18.59 -8.40
N SER A 269 -15.54 -17.48 -7.69
CA SER A 269 -15.84 -17.44 -6.24
C SER A 269 -14.87 -18.29 -5.42
N LYS A 270 -13.56 -18.21 -5.72
CA LYS A 270 -12.51 -19.07 -5.13
C LYS A 270 -12.51 -19.08 -3.60
N ALA A 271 -12.89 -17.97 -2.96
CA ALA A 271 -12.98 -17.85 -1.50
C ALA A 271 -14.34 -18.29 -0.91
N GLY A 272 -15.26 -18.77 -1.74
CA GLY A 272 -16.64 -19.06 -1.41
C GLY A 272 -17.54 -17.83 -1.51
N LYS A 273 -18.75 -17.94 -0.95
CA LYS A 273 -19.73 -16.84 -0.96
C LYS A 273 -19.17 -15.62 -0.24
N ILE A 274 -19.33 -14.47 -0.87
CA ILE A 274 -19.08 -13.15 -0.27
C ILE A 274 -20.35 -12.32 -0.44
N ASP A 275 -20.95 -11.90 0.68
CA ASP A 275 -22.14 -11.06 0.73
C ASP A 275 -22.05 -10.20 1.97
N ASN A 276 -21.67 -8.94 1.79
CA ASN A 276 -21.50 -8.00 2.88
C ASN A 276 -21.90 -6.59 2.48
N ARG A 277 -22.56 -5.91 3.41
CA ARG A 277 -22.83 -4.47 3.37
C ARG A 277 -22.30 -3.84 4.63
N ALA A 278 -21.42 -2.86 4.48
CA ALA A 278 -20.86 -2.09 5.60
C ALA A 278 -21.28 -0.62 5.47
N LEU A 279 -22.14 -0.17 6.38
CA LEU A 279 -22.53 1.24 6.50
C LEU A 279 -21.74 1.86 7.65
N ASN A 280 -21.05 2.96 7.38
CA ASN A 280 -20.29 3.70 8.37
C ASN A 280 -20.67 5.18 8.31
N GLY A 281 -20.82 5.81 9.46
CA GLY A 281 -21.11 7.23 9.57
C GLY A 281 -20.31 7.85 10.70
N MET A 282 -19.73 9.04 10.45
CA MET A 282 -19.08 9.86 11.44
C MET A 282 -19.58 11.29 11.30
N VAL A 283 -20.01 11.89 12.40
CA VAL A 283 -20.28 13.33 12.49
C VAL A 283 -19.38 13.93 13.54
N SER A 284 -18.73 15.04 13.24
CA SER A 284 -17.82 15.69 14.18
C SER A 284 -17.94 17.21 14.12
N TYR A 285 -17.75 17.85 15.27
CA TYR A 285 -17.70 19.30 15.40
C TYR A 285 -16.38 19.74 16.02
N ALA A 286 -15.65 20.59 15.29
CA ALA A 286 -14.37 21.11 15.71
C ALA A 286 -14.51 22.61 16.06
N ILE A 287 -14.10 23.00 17.28
CA ILE A 287 -14.13 24.37 17.79
C ILE A 287 -12.97 24.60 18.74
N SER A 288 -12.27 25.73 18.60
CA SER A 288 -11.22 26.17 19.54
C SER A 288 -10.18 25.11 19.89
N GLY A 289 -9.71 24.33 18.88
CA GLY A 289 -8.71 23.27 19.07
C GLY A 289 -9.26 21.93 19.59
N HIS A 290 -10.56 21.86 19.95
CA HIS A 290 -11.24 20.63 20.35
C HIS A 290 -12.04 20.04 19.20
N LYS A 291 -12.13 18.71 19.12
CA LYS A 291 -12.99 17.99 18.16
C LYS A 291 -13.82 16.94 18.89
N PHE A 292 -15.12 17.05 18.77
CA PHE A 292 -16.10 16.09 19.29
C PHE A 292 -16.65 15.29 18.10
N GLY A 293 -16.81 13.99 18.27
CA GLY A 293 -17.30 13.14 17.18
C GLY A 293 -18.17 12.01 17.70
N LEU A 294 -19.17 11.63 16.90
CA LEU A 294 -20.02 10.47 17.08
C LEU A 294 -19.95 9.62 15.82
N GLY A 295 -19.60 8.35 15.97
CA GLY A 295 -19.55 7.38 14.89
C GLY A 295 -20.58 6.27 15.07
N TYR A 296 -21.07 5.76 13.94
CA TYR A 296 -21.94 4.60 13.87
C TYR A 296 -21.44 3.66 12.77
N GLN A 297 -21.48 2.36 13.03
CA GLN A 297 -21.16 1.32 12.05
C GLN A 297 -22.21 0.21 12.14
N ASP A 298 -22.66 -0.22 10.97
CA ASP A 298 -23.50 -1.40 10.80
C ASP A 298 -22.90 -2.30 9.73
N MET A 299 -22.85 -3.60 9.99
CA MET A 299 -22.45 -4.61 9.03
C MET A 299 -23.56 -5.64 8.91
N SER A 300 -24.02 -5.89 7.69
CA SER A 300 -25.07 -6.85 7.35
C SER A 300 -24.65 -7.69 6.15
N GLY A 301 -25.42 -8.76 5.88
CA GLY A 301 -25.10 -9.79 4.88
C GLY A 301 -24.64 -11.09 5.53
N ASP A 302 -24.37 -12.11 4.72
CA ASP A 302 -24.07 -13.46 5.19
C ASP A 302 -22.61 -13.65 5.60
N THR A 303 -21.71 -12.73 5.20
CA THR A 303 -20.28 -12.85 5.43
C THR A 303 -19.66 -11.61 6.10
N GLY A 304 -18.42 -11.73 6.59
CA GLY A 304 -17.64 -10.59 7.03
C GLY A 304 -17.20 -9.70 5.86
N PHE A 305 -16.63 -8.54 6.20
CA PHE A 305 -16.04 -7.63 5.21
C PHE A 305 -14.83 -8.26 4.54
N ALA A 306 -14.81 -8.28 3.20
CA ALA A 306 -13.71 -8.79 2.39
C ALA A 306 -12.68 -7.68 2.11
N TYR A 307 -11.39 -7.99 2.31
CA TYR A 307 -10.26 -7.07 2.07
C TYR A 307 -8.94 -7.82 1.93
N LEU A 308 -7.93 -7.17 1.35
CA LEU A 308 -6.55 -7.65 1.20
C LEU A 308 -5.69 -7.37 2.43
#